data_315eaca412be0f229fdb1e2b7b210625
#
_entry.id   315eaca412be0f229fdb1e2b7b210625
#
_cell.length_a   1.000
_cell.length_b   1.000
_cell.length_c   1.000
_cell.angle_alpha   90.00
_cell.angle_beta   90.00
_cell.angle_gamma   90.00
#
_symmetry.space_group_name_H-M   'P 1'
#
loop_
_entity.id
_entity.type
_entity.pdbx_description
1 polymer ?
#
loop_
_entity_poly.entity_id
_entity_poly.type
_entity_poly.pdbx_seq_one_letter_code
_entity_poly.pdbx_strand_id
1 'polypeptide(L)'
;LPTYALVAMQRDSALSTEAAMKYFILGALASGFLLYGMSMLYGATGSLDLDDIVKAVADARMNRLVLAFAVVFIVSGLAFKLGVAPFHMWVPDVYQGAPTAVTLMIAGAPKIAAFALMFRLLVGGLLPLLGDWQPMIMILAVLSLVVGNLTAIDQTNVKRMLAYSTISHMGFMVLGMLSIFDQHAYSAALFYAVTYVLTTLGSFGLLMILSRKGYECETLDDLKGLNRRNPWLAFLGLVLMFSLAGIPPTVGFAAKLSILETLVDSGHLYLAIIAVMASLVGAFYYLRIVKLMYFDEPIQTEPIVGAGGIAKTVFTLNGLFVLLCGIYPATLMALCLSAMSKTLIS
;
A
#
# COMPACT_ATOMS: atom_id res chain seq x y z
N LEU A 1 -7.81 5.39 16.85
CA LEU A 1 -8.08 4.59 18.07
C LEU A 1 -8.97 3.36 17.78
N PRO A 2 -10.11 3.45 17.06
CA PRO A 2 -10.97 2.27 16.82
C PRO A 2 -10.25 1.11 16.14
N THR A 3 -9.34 1.38 15.20
CA THR A 3 -8.62 0.33 14.47
C THR A 3 -7.75 -0.55 15.37
N TYR A 4 -7.14 0.01 16.42
CA TYR A 4 -6.35 -0.77 17.38
C TYR A 4 -7.22 -1.76 18.15
N ALA A 5 -8.42 -1.33 18.58
CA ALA A 5 -9.38 -2.21 19.24
C ALA A 5 -9.93 -3.30 18.31
N LEU A 6 -10.17 -2.95 17.02
CA LEU A 6 -10.63 -3.92 16.03
C LEU A 6 -9.60 -5.02 15.77
N VAL A 7 -8.30 -4.73 15.80
CA VAL A 7 -7.24 -5.75 15.69
C VAL A 7 -7.33 -6.76 16.84
N ALA A 8 -7.68 -6.32 18.05
CA ALA A 8 -7.81 -7.15 19.26
C ALA A 8 -9.18 -7.85 19.39
N MET A 9 -10.04 -7.85 18.36
CA MET A 9 -11.40 -8.43 18.45
C MET A 9 -11.42 -9.92 18.80
N GLN A 10 -10.39 -10.67 18.38
CA GLN A 10 -10.22 -12.07 18.77
C GLN A 10 -9.54 -12.15 20.15
N ARG A 11 -10.30 -11.84 21.19
CA ARG A 11 -9.81 -11.66 22.56
C ARG A 11 -8.99 -12.83 23.10
N ASP A 12 -9.35 -14.05 22.74
CA ASP A 12 -8.69 -15.28 23.22
C ASP A 12 -7.48 -15.68 22.37
N SER A 13 -7.17 -14.92 21.30
CA SER A 13 -6.00 -15.12 20.46
C SER A 13 -4.82 -14.29 20.97
N ALA A 14 -3.77 -14.96 21.46
CA ALA A 14 -2.52 -14.31 21.86
C ALA A 14 -1.89 -13.51 20.69
N LEU A 15 -1.96 -14.04 19.46
CA LEU A 15 -1.45 -13.39 18.26
C LEU A 15 -2.18 -12.07 17.96
N SER A 16 -3.52 -12.06 18.10
CA SER A 16 -4.35 -10.87 17.90
C SER A 16 -4.05 -9.79 18.95
N THR A 17 -3.91 -10.18 20.20
CA THR A 17 -3.60 -9.26 21.30
C THR A 17 -2.20 -8.67 21.16
N GLU A 18 -1.19 -9.48 20.81
CA GLU A 18 0.18 -9.03 20.55
C GLU A 18 0.23 -8.06 19.37
N ALA A 19 -0.45 -8.39 18.27
CA ALA A 19 -0.55 -7.53 17.10
C ALA A 19 -1.18 -6.17 17.43
N ALA A 20 -2.25 -6.16 18.21
CA ALA A 20 -2.91 -4.94 18.66
C ALA A 20 -2.01 -4.07 19.55
N MET A 21 -1.27 -4.67 20.48
CA MET A 21 -0.31 -3.96 21.32
C MET A 21 0.82 -3.34 20.50
N LYS A 22 1.43 -4.11 19.59
CA LYS A 22 2.47 -3.60 18.68
C LYS A 22 1.95 -2.43 17.83
N TYR A 23 0.75 -2.59 17.28
CA TYR A 23 0.14 -1.55 16.45
C TYR A 23 -0.15 -0.27 17.24
N PHE A 24 -0.65 -0.39 18.47
CA PHE A 24 -0.93 0.75 19.33
C PHE A 24 0.35 1.49 19.75
N ILE A 25 1.34 0.77 20.27
CA ILE A 25 2.59 1.37 20.78
C ILE A 25 3.36 2.05 19.64
N LEU A 26 3.58 1.34 18.53
CA LEU A 26 4.31 1.89 17.40
C LEU A 26 3.52 3.00 16.70
N GLY A 27 2.19 2.89 16.64
CA GLY A 27 1.31 3.91 16.08
C GLY A 27 1.25 5.18 16.92
N ALA A 28 1.28 5.07 18.25
CA ALA A 28 1.37 6.19 19.16
C ALA A 28 2.71 6.92 19.00
N LEU A 29 3.82 6.16 18.94
CA LEU A 29 5.16 6.72 18.72
C LEU A 29 5.25 7.46 17.36
N ALA A 30 4.75 6.86 16.29
CA ALA A 30 4.76 7.47 14.96
C ALA A 30 3.88 8.72 14.88
N SER A 31 2.74 8.72 15.59
CA SER A 31 1.91 9.92 15.71
C SER A 31 2.62 11.01 16.52
N GLY A 32 3.36 10.63 17.57
CA GLY A 32 4.22 11.54 18.30
C GLY A 32 5.28 12.18 17.42
N PHE A 33 5.96 11.41 16.57
CA PHE A 33 6.92 11.94 15.59
C PHE A 33 6.27 12.95 14.64
N LEU A 34 5.13 12.59 14.04
CA LEU A 34 4.43 13.47 13.11
C LEU A 34 4.04 14.80 13.78
N LEU A 35 3.42 14.73 14.97
CA LEU A 35 3.01 15.92 15.72
C LEU A 35 4.21 16.75 16.19
N TYR A 36 5.30 16.12 16.59
CA TYR A 36 6.52 16.82 16.98
C TYR A 36 7.15 17.55 15.79
N GLY A 37 7.23 16.89 14.62
CA GLY A 37 7.68 17.55 13.40
C GLY A 37 6.82 18.75 13.00
N MET A 38 5.49 18.61 13.08
CA MET A 38 4.56 19.72 12.87
C MET A 38 4.75 20.85 13.90
N SER A 39 5.00 20.53 15.15
CA SER A 39 5.27 21.51 16.21
C SER A 39 6.56 22.28 15.95
N MET A 40 7.63 21.59 15.50
CA MET A 40 8.87 22.25 15.10
C MET A 40 8.66 23.17 13.90
N LEU A 41 7.89 22.75 12.92
CA LEU A 41 7.54 23.55 11.76
C LEU A 41 6.75 24.79 12.17
N TYR A 42 5.74 24.64 13.05
CA TYR A 42 5.00 25.75 13.63
C TYR A 42 5.90 26.69 14.42
N GLY A 43 6.81 26.17 15.25
CA GLY A 43 7.76 26.96 16.02
C GLY A 43 8.71 27.78 15.14
N ALA A 44 9.04 27.27 13.95
CA ALA A 44 9.85 27.98 12.97
C ALA A 44 9.05 29.05 12.20
N THR A 45 7.85 28.69 11.72
CA THR A 45 7.08 29.52 10.76
C THR A 45 6.01 30.42 11.43
N GLY A 46 5.55 30.05 12.62
CA GLY A 46 4.47 30.75 13.35
C GLY A 46 3.07 30.53 12.74
N SER A 47 2.92 29.66 11.73
CA SER A 47 1.64 29.41 11.07
C SER A 47 1.28 27.91 11.04
N LEU A 48 -0.02 27.63 10.97
CA LEU A 48 -0.61 26.31 10.69
C LEU A 48 -1.18 26.23 9.27
N ASP A 49 -1.24 27.34 8.56
CA ASP A 49 -1.68 27.42 7.18
C ASP A 49 -0.53 26.98 6.25
N LEU A 50 -0.83 26.07 5.29
CA LEU A 50 0.19 25.53 4.40
C LEU A 50 0.80 26.58 3.46
N ASP A 51 -0.01 27.52 2.97
CA ASP A 51 0.47 28.55 2.05
C ASP A 51 1.41 29.54 2.78
N ASP A 52 1.09 29.84 4.04
CA ASP A 52 1.95 30.71 4.87
C ASP A 52 3.23 29.98 5.28
N ILE A 53 3.16 28.67 5.52
CA ILE A 53 4.34 27.83 5.78
C ILE A 53 5.27 27.84 4.57
N VAL A 54 4.74 27.63 3.35
CA VAL A 54 5.54 27.67 2.10
C VAL A 54 6.27 29.02 1.97
N LYS A 55 5.57 30.14 2.18
CA LYS A 55 6.16 31.49 2.12
C LYS A 55 7.25 31.67 3.18
N ALA A 56 6.96 31.26 4.43
CA ALA A 56 7.89 31.41 5.54
C ALA A 56 9.15 30.55 5.35
N VAL A 57 8.99 29.30 4.91
CA VAL A 57 10.11 28.38 4.65
C VAL A 57 10.98 28.83 3.50
N ALA A 58 10.43 29.52 2.50
CA ALA A 58 11.17 30.12 1.41
C ALA A 58 12.06 31.31 1.85
N ASP A 59 11.80 31.90 3.05
CA ASP A 59 12.63 32.97 3.61
C ASP A 59 13.96 32.40 4.14
N ALA A 60 15.10 32.90 3.61
CA ALA A 60 16.44 32.46 3.99
C ALA A 60 16.82 32.75 5.47
N ARG A 61 15.98 33.45 6.22
CA ARG A 61 16.20 33.79 7.65
C ARG A 61 15.86 32.63 8.59
N MET A 62 15.15 31.61 8.12
CA MET A 62 14.74 30.46 8.92
C MET A 62 15.93 29.58 9.32
N ASN A 63 15.86 29.02 10.52
CA ASN A 63 16.86 28.05 10.97
C ASN A 63 16.71 26.73 10.20
N ARG A 64 17.57 26.52 9.22
CA ARG A 64 17.54 25.32 8.36
C ARG A 64 17.66 24.01 9.14
N LEU A 65 18.38 23.99 10.26
CA LEU A 65 18.52 22.79 11.08
C LEU A 65 17.17 22.39 11.70
N VAL A 66 16.41 23.36 12.22
CA VAL A 66 15.06 23.12 12.78
C VAL A 66 14.12 22.61 11.70
N LEU A 67 14.15 23.22 10.51
CA LEU A 67 13.33 22.79 9.36
C LEU A 67 13.69 21.37 8.91
N ALA A 68 14.98 21.04 8.83
CA ALA A 68 15.44 19.70 8.45
C ALA A 68 14.95 18.65 9.47
N PHE A 69 15.07 18.91 10.78
CA PHE A 69 14.51 18.02 11.81
C PHE A 69 12.99 17.89 11.72
N ALA A 70 12.26 19.00 11.48
CA ALA A 70 10.82 18.95 11.26
C ALA A 70 10.45 18.01 10.13
N VAL A 71 11.16 18.11 8.98
CA VAL A 71 10.99 17.22 7.83
C VAL A 71 11.25 15.75 8.18
N VAL A 72 12.37 15.46 8.89
CA VAL A 72 12.70 14.10 9.32
C VAL A 72 11.57 13.47 10.14
N PHE A 73 11.05 14.20 11.12
CA PHE A 73 9.97 13.71 11.97
C PHE A 73 8.64 13.55 11.21
N ILE A 74 8.30 14.49 10.35
CA ILE A 74 7.10 14.41 9.49
C ILE A 74 7.18 13.21 8.56
N VAL A 75 8.30 13.06 7.82
CA VAL A 75 8.50 11.94 6.90
C VAL A 75 8.48 10.60 7.63
N SER A 76 9.08 10.50 8.81
CA SER A 76 9.06 9.28 9.62
C SER A 76 7.63 8.88 10.03
N GLY A 77 6.82 9.84 10.47
CA GLY A 77 5.42 9.60 10.83
C GLY A 77 4.56 9.19 9.63
N LEU A 78 4.77 9.82 8.46
CA LEU A 78 4.10 9.46 7.20
C LEU A 78 4.53 8.07 6.71
N ALA A 79 5.82 7.77 6.78
CA ALA A 79 6.41 6.49 6.41
C ALA A 79 5.79 5.33 7.22
N PHE A 80 5.58 5.53 8.52
CA PHE A 80 4.88 4.56 9.37
C PHE A 80 3.42 4.36 8.91
N LYS A 81 2.67 5.43 8.64
CA LYS A 81 1.26 5.32 8.20
C LYS A 81 1.12 4.57 6.88
N LEU A 82 2.05 4.76 5.96
CA LEU A 82 2.12 3.99 4.71
C LEU A 82 2.61 2.57 4.94
N GLY A 83 3.46 2.36 5.93
CA GLY A 83 4.11 1.07 6.21
C GLY A 83 5.31 0.83 5.30
N VAL A 84 6.07 1.87 4.94
CA VAL A 84 7.31 1.74 4.18
C VAL A 84 8.50 1.46 5.10
N ALA A 85 9.50 0.74 4.59
CA ALA A 85 10.69 0.39 5.34
C ALA A 85 11.55 1.64 5.60
N PRO A 86 12.14 1.78 6.82
CA PRO A 86 12.18 0.83 7.92
C PRO A 86 10.97 0.89 8.89
N PHE A 87 10.01 1.78 8.68
CA PHE A 87 8.86 2.00 9.58
C PHE A 87 7.70 0.99 9.36
N HIS A 88 7.96 -0.13 8.70
CA HIS A 88 7.00 -1.15 8.27
C HIS A 88 6.70 -2.23 9.32
N MET A 89 7.44 -2.32 10.41
CA MET A 89 7.48 -3.48 11.31
C MET A 89 6.10 -3.90 11.86
N TRP A 90 5.15 -2.97 11.94
CA TRP A 90 3.80 -3.26 12.39
C TRP A 90 2.95 -4.01 11.35
N VAL A 91 3.24 -3.83 10.04
CA VAL A 91 2.37 -4.29 8.95
C VAL A 91 2.23 -5.82 8.92
N PRO A 92 3.31 -6.62 8.95
CA PRO A 92 3.20 -8.08 8.89
C PRO A 92 2.47 -8.66 10.10
N ASP A 93 2.78 -8.18 11.30
CA ASP A 93 2.21 -8.70 12.54
C ASP A 93 0.72 -8.33 12.66
N VAL A 94 0.35 -7.11 12.29
CA VAL A 94 -1.05 -6.64 12.33
C VAL A 94 -1.90 -7.34 11.27
N TYR A 95 -1.38 -7.50 10.04
CA TYR A 95 -2.13 -8.16 8.98
C TYR A 95 -2.37 -9.65 9.27
N GLN A 96 -1.39 -10.31 9.89
CA GLN A 96 -1.51 -11.70 10.29
C GLN A 96 -2.42 -11.85 11.52
N GLY A 97 -2.24 -11.02 12.55
CA GLY A 97 -2.94 -11.18 13.83
C GLY A 97 -4.37 -10.63 13.86
N ALA A 98 -4.73 -9.71 12.96
CA ALA A 98 -6.08 -9.17 12.89
C ALA A 98 -7.04 -10.14 12.18
N PRO A 99 -8.35 -10.14 12.55
CA PRO A 99 -9.38 -10.80 11.75
C PRO A 99 -9.32 -10.35 10.30
N THR A 100 -9.53 -11.25 9.33
CA THR A 100 -9.35 -10.94 7.89
C THR A 100 -10.16 -9.73 7.42
N ALA A 101 -11.38 -9.53 7.94
CA ALA A 101 -12.19 -8.35 7.63
C ALA A 101 -11.57 -7.04 8.13
N VAL A 102 -10.88 -7.06 9.28
CA VAL A 102 -10.17 -5.92 9.83
C VAL A 102 -8.90 -5.65 9.03
N THR A 103 -8.18 -6.71 8.64
CA THR A 103 -7.00 -6.61 7.75
C THR A 103 -7.37 -5.97 6.41
N LEU A 104 -8.49 -6.39 5.81
CA LEU A 104 -9.02 -5.80 4.58
C LEU A 104 -9.26 -4.29 4.73
N MET A 105 -9.86 -3.85 5.83
CA MET A 105 -10.08 -2.44 6.10
C MET A 105 -8.77 -1.65 6.26
N ILE A 106 -7.81 -2.18 7.04
CA ILE A 106 -6.52 -1.52 7.31
C ILE A 106 -5.63 -1.45 6.06
N ALA A 107 -5.70 -2.48 5.22
CA ALA A 107 -4.94 -2.56 3.97
C ALA A 107 -5.48 -1.63 2.86
N GLY A 108 -6.73 -1.18 2.99
CA GLY A 108 -7.43 -0.37 1.99
C GLY A 108 -7.44 1.13 2.29
N ALA A 109 -8.53 1.62 2.86
CA ALA A 109 -8.82 3.04 3.02
C ALA A 109 -7.71 3.86 3.70
N PRO A 110 -7.04 3.39 4.78
CA PRO A 110 -5.97 4.15 5.41
C PRO A 110 -4.77 4.43 4.51
N LYS A 111 -4.54 3.60 3.48
CA LYS A 111 -3.43 3.81 2.53
C LYS A 111 -3.68 4.98 1.60
N ILE A 112 -4.92 5.12 1.10
CA ILE A 112 -5.31 6.31 0.30
C ILE A 112 -5.24 7.57 1.15
N ALA A 113 -5.74 7.53 2.39
CA ALA A 113 -5.68 8.65 3.30
C ALA A 113 -4.23 9.06 3.65
N ALA A 114 -3.35 8.08 3.89
CA ALA A 114 -1.94 8.33 4.15
C ALA A 114 -1.21 8.90 2.92
N PHE A 115 -1.56 8.43 1.71
CA PHE A 115 -1.06 9.01 0.46
C PHE A 115 -1.50 10.47 0.31
N ALA A 116 -2.79 10.76 0.49
CA ALA A 116 -3.31 12.12 0.39
C ALA A 116 -2.65 13.06 1.42
N LEU A 117 -2.47 12.59 2.67
CA LEU A 117 -1.77 13.35 3.71
C LEU A 117 -0.31 13.62 3.33
N MET A 118 0.39 12.60 2.83
CA MET A 118 1.79 12.74 2.40
C MET A 118 1.92 13.74 1.25
N PHE A 119 1.03 13.64 0.27
CA PHE A 119 1.00 14.57 -0.86
C PHE A 119 0.76 16.01 -0.40
N ARG A 120 -0.29 16.25 0.40
CA ARG A 120 -0.62 17.60 0.90
C ARG A 120 0.50 18.20 1.75
N LEU A 121 1.15 17.43 2.60
CA LEU A 121 2.23 17.95 3.45
C LEU A 121 3.53 18.18 2.67
N LEU A 122 3.97 17.22 1.85
CA LEU A 122 5.29 17.31 1.20
C LEU A 122 5.23 18.21 -0.03
N VAL A 123 4.23 18.04 -0.89
CA VAL A 123 4.10 18.80 -2.13
C VAL A 123 3.39 20.14 -1.88
N GLY A 124 2.31 20.14 -1.09
CA GLY A 124 1.56 21.36 -0.79
C GLY A 124 2.24 22.29 0.22
N GLY A 125 2.88 21.73 1.27
CA GLY A 125 3.39 22.53 2.39
C GLY A 125 4.92 22.62 2.48
N LEU A 126 5.66 21.61 2.00
CA LEU A 126 7.10 21.48 2.22
C LEU A 126 7.90 21.42 0.91
N LEU A 127 7.33 21.90 -0.20
CA LEU A 127 8.01 21.92 -1.49
C LEU A 127 9.34 22.71 -1.47
N PRO A 128 9.47 23.84 -0.74
CA PRO A 128 10.77 24.54 -0.63
C PRO A 128 11.87 23.73 0.06
N LEU A 129 11.50 22.67 0.82
CA LEU A 129 12.43 21.75 1.49
C LEU A 129 12.64 20.44 0.70
N LEU A 130 12.40 20.48 -0.59
CA LEU A 130 12.53 19.35 -1.50
C LEU A 130 13.89 18.65 -1.38
N GLY A 131 14.98 19.42 -1.33
CA GLY A 131 16.34 18.89 -1.19
C GLY A 131 16.56 18.10 0.08
N ASP A 132 15.73 18.31 1.12
CA ASP A 132 15.81 17.59 2.39
C ASP A 132 14.97 16.30 2.35
N TRP A 133 13.70 16.34 1.87
CA TRP A 133 12.81 15.18 1.94
C TRP A 133 12.90 14.22 0.74
N GLN A 134 13.27 14.68 -0.46
CA GLN A 134 13.35 13.81 -1.65
C GLN A 134 14.34 12.64 -1.50
N PRO A 135 15.59 12.87 -1.02
CA PRO A 135 16.53 11.76 -0.79
C PRO A 135 16.02 10.76 0.26
N MET A 136 15.31 11.24 1.28
CA MET A 136 14.71 10.36 2.30
C MET A 136 13.67 9.44 1.67
N ILE A 137 12.78 9.98 0.85
CA ILE A 137 11.74 9.22 0.15
C ILE A 137 12.35 8.21 -0.83
N MET A 138 13.42 8.55 -1.53
CA MET A 138 14.17 7.61 -2.38
C MET A 138 14.67 6.40 -1.58
N ILE A 139 15.31 6.64 -0.44
CA ILE A 139 15.83 5.58 0.44
C ILE A 139 14.68 4.72 0.96
N LEU A 140 13.61 5.32 1.46
CA LEU A 140 12.44 4.61 1.97
C LEU A 140 11.79 3.73 0.89
N ALA A 141 11.69 4.25 -0.34
CA ALA A 141 11.13 3.52 -1.47
C ALA A 141 11.99 2.30 -1.83
N VAL A 142 13.29 2.48 -2.02
CA VAL A 142 14.21 1.38 -2.37
C VAL A 142 14.26 0.31 -1.26
N LEU A 143 14.36 0.72 0.00
CA LEU A 143 14.32 -0.22 1.12
C LEU A 143 13.00 -1.00 1.16
N SER A 144 11.88 -0.35 0.88
CA SER A 144 10.57 -1.01 0.85
C SER A 144 10.46 -2.02 -0.27
N LEU A 145 10.97 -1.70 -1.45
CA LEU A 145 11.02 -2.62 -2.59
C LEU A 145 11.87 -3.86 -2.28
N VAL A 146 13.04 -3.68 -1.67
CA VAL A 146 13.96 -4.77 -1.36
C VAL A 146 13.41 -5.62 -0.21
N VAL A 147 13.14 -5.01 0.95
CA VAL A 147 12.68 -5.73 2.15
C VAL A 147 11.33 -6.40 1.89
N GLY A 148 10.38 -5.68 1.29
CA GLY A 148 9.04 -6.22 1.01
C GLY A 148 9.09 -7.46 0.13
N ASN A 149 9.78 -7.41 -1.00
CA ASN A 149 9.82 -8.55 -1.93
C ASN A 149 10.65 -9.73 -1.42
N LEU A 150 11.84 -9.48 -0.87
CA LEU A 150 12.69 -10.57 -0.40
C LEU A 150 12.05 -11.33 0.78
N THR A 151 11.45 -10.60 1.71
CA THR A 151 10.83 -11.25 2.88
C THR A 151 9.52 -11.95 2.52
N ALA A 152 8.76 -11.46 1.52
CA ALA A 152 7.53 -12.11 1.05
C ALA A 152 7.76 -13.53 0.51
N ILE A 153 8.93 -13.82 -0.07
CA ILE A 153 9.25 -15.12 -0.67
C ILE A 153 9.18 -16.25 0.37
N ASP A 154 9.68 -16.02 1.57
CA ASP A 154 9.79 -17.05 2.62
C ASP A 154 8.51 -17.22 3.45
N GLN A 155 7.48 -16.42 3.19
CA GLN A 155 6.25 -16.51 3.98
C GLN A 155 5.39 -17.71 3.59
N THR A 156 4.89 -18.43 4.58
CA THR A 156 3.91 -19.53 4.44
C THR A 156 2.49 -19.09 4.79
N ASN A 157 2.34 -18.04 5.60
CA ASN A 157 1.06 -17.40 5.90
C ASN A 157 0.73 -16.37 4.81
N VAL A 158 -0.44 -16.52 4.17
CA VAL A 158 -0.87 -15.68 3.03
C VAL A 158 -1.08 -14.23 3.46
N LYS A 159 -1.70 -14.00 4.63
CA LYS A 159 -1.93 -12.63 5.14
C LYS A 159 -0.60 -11.92 5.39
N ARG A 160 0.39 -12.61 5.95
CA ARG A 160 1.73 -12.09 6.19
C ARG A 160 2.50 -11.86 4.89
N MET A 161 2.36 -12.75 3.92
CA MET A 161 2.94 -12.57 2.59
C MET A 161 2.36 -11.33 1.89
N LEU A 162 1.04 -11.15 1.91
CA LEU A 162 0.36 -9.96 1.38
C LEU A 162 0.74 -8.68 2.14
N ALA A 163 1.09 -8.79 3.43
CA ALA A 163 1.60 -7.66 4.20
C ALA A 163 2.98 -7.21 3.70
N TYR A 164 3.91 -8.12 3.44
CA TYR A 164 5.20 -7.77 2.84
C TYR A 164 5.05 -7.30 1.38
N SER A 165 4.11 -7.87 0.64
CA SER A 165 3.68 -7.34 -0.66
C SER A 165 3.22 -5.88 -0.54
N THR A 166 2.40 -5.54 0.47
CA THR A 166 1.98 -4.16 0.76
C THR A 166 3.17 -3.23 0.93
N ILE A 167 4.19 -3.63 1.69
CA ILE A 167 5.39 -2.83 1.91
C ILE A 167 6.08 -2.49 0.58
N SER A 168 6.24 -3.49 -0.30
CA SER A 168 6.79 -3.28 -1.64
C SER A 168 5.93 -2.35 -2.49
N HIS A 169 4.61 -2.54 -2.50
CA HIS A 169 3.68 -1.68 -3.26
C HIS A 169 3.68 -0.23 -2.76
N MET A 170 3.81 -0.02 -1.44
CA MET A 170 3.97 1.34 -0.90
C MET A 170 5.29 1.96 -1.36
N GLY A 171 6.35 1.18 -1.49
CA GLY A 171 7.61 1.62 -2.12
C GLY A 171 7.39 2.14 -3.54
N PHE A 172 6.67 1.38 -4.40
CA PHE A 172 6.30 1.84 -5.74
C PHE A 172 5.48 3.13 -5.73
N MET A 173 4.47 3.21 -4.86
CA MET A 173 3.62 4.40 -4.74
C MET A 173 4.42 5.64 -4.37
N VAL A 174 5.36 5.51 -3.47
CA VAL A 174 6.22 6.59 -2.99
C VAL A 174 7.22 7.04 -4.08
N LEU A 175 7.69 6.12 -4.94
CA LEU A 175 8.52 6.47 -6.11
C LEU A 175 7.81 7.44 -7.05
N GLY A 176 6.50 7.31 -7.23
CA GLY A 176 5.71 8.23 -8.07
C GLY A 176 5.65 9.67 -7.56
N MET A 177 6.07 9.91 -6.30
CA MET A 177 6.13 11.25 -5.73
C MET A 177 7.48 11.96 -6.00
N LEU A 178 8.45 11.28 -6.61
CA LEU A 178 9.79 11.84 -6.86
C LEU A 178 9.85 12.74 -8.09
N SER A 179 8.95 12.55 -9.04
CA SER A 179 8.88 13.35 -10.28
C SER A 179 8.13 14.64 -9.99
N ILE A 180 8.88 15.69 -9.66
CA ILE A 180 8.36 16.95 -9.14
C ILE A 180 8.02 17.88 -10.30
N PHE A 181 6.97 18.70 -10.10
CA PHE A 181 6.39 19.62 -11.09
C PHE A 181 5.72 18.92 -12.30
N ASP A 182 5.52 17.60 -12.25
CA ASP A 182 4.79 16.88 -13.28
C ASP A 182 3.43 16.39 -12.73
N GLN A 183 2.35 16.98 -13.24
CA GLN A 183 0.99 16.57 -12.87
C GLN A 183 0.70 15.11 -13.28
N HIS A 184 1.34 14.60 -14.34
CA HIS A 184 1.20 13.22 -14.76
C HIS A 184 1.82 12.26 -13.73
N ALA A 185 2.95 12.61 -13.12
CA ALA A 185 3.59 11.80 -12.10
C ALA A 185 2.72 11.66 -10.83
N TYR A 186 2.16 12.76 -10.35
CA TYR A 186 1.26 12.73 -9.21
C TYR A 186 -0.02 11.96 -9.50
N SER A 187 -0.53 12.08 -10.72
CA SER A 187 -1.70 11.31 -11.18
C SER A 187 -1.38 9.82 -11.27
N ALA A 188 -0.18 9.45 -11.74
CA ALA A 188 0.30 8.07 -11.76
C ALA A 188 0.42 7.49 -10.34
N ALA A 189 0.91 8.27 -9.37
CA ALA A 189 0.99 7.85 -7.97
C ALA A 189 -0.40 7.65 -7.35
N LEU A 190 -1.36 8.54 -7.61
CA LEU A 190 -2.75 8.38 -7.18
C LEU A 190 -3.41 7.19 -7.86
N PHE A 191 -3.22 7.03 -9.17
CA PHE A 191 -3.71 5.88 -9.92
C PHE A 191 -3.17 4.58 -9.34
N TYR A 192 -1.89 4.54 -9.01
CA TYR A 192 -1.27 3.40 -8.34
C TYR A 192 -1.91 3.12 -6.97
N ALA A 193 -2.12 4.15 -6.14
CA ALA A 193 -2.75 4.01 -4.83
C ALA A 193 -4.16 3.43 -4.93
N VAL A 194 -4.99 3.95 -5.85
CA VAL A 194 -6.37 3.48 -6.05
C VAL A 194 -6.39 2.04 -6.57
N THR A 195 -5.59 1.72 -7.60
CA THR A 195 -5.54 0.38 -8.19
C THR A 195 -4.99 -0.66 -7.21
N TYR A 196 -3.98 -0.29 -6.42
CA TYR A 196 -3.48 -1.12 -5.35
C TYR A 196 -4.56 -1.45 -4.32
N VAL A 197 -5.30 -0.45 -3.85
CA VAL A 197 -6.37 -0.67 -2.86
C VAL A 197 -7.46 -1.57 -3.43
N LEU A 198 -7.92 -1.33 -4.66
CA LEU A 198 -8.92 -2.19 -5.31
C LEU A 198 -8.46 -3.65 -5.40
N THR A 199 -7.21 -3.88 -5.83
CA THR A 199 -6.66 -5.24 -5.95
C THR A 199 -6.48 -5.90 -4.58
N THR A 200 -6.04 -5.14 -3.59
CA THR A 200 -5.81 -5.63 -2.21
C THR A 200 -7.13 -5.99 -1.52
N LEU A 201 -8.17 -5.15 -1.69
CA LEU A 201 -9.52 -5.46 -1.18
C LEU A 201 -10.04 -6.78 -1.78
N GLY A 202 -9.82 -7.02 -3.07
CA GLY A 202 -10.13 -8.30 -3.71
C GLY A 202 -9.32 -9.45 -3.12
N SER A 203 -8.01 -9.28 -2.92
CA SER A 203 -7.13 -10.34 -2.43
C SER A 203 -7.51 -10.80 -1.02
N PHE A 204 -7.72 -9.87 -0.08
CA PHE A 204 -8.22 -10.21 1.26
C PHE A 204 -9.69 -10.65 1.23
N GLY A 205 -10.49 -10.12 0.29
CA GLY A 205 -11.86 -10.57 0.04
C GLY A 205 -11.93 -12.05 -0.36
N LEU A 206 -10.99 -12.53 -1.18
CA LEU A 206 -10.87 -13.95 -1.51
C LEU A 206 -10.62 -14.79 -0.25
N LEU A 207 -9.66 -14.39 0.60
CA LEU A 207 -9.37 -15.11 1.85
C LEU A 207 -10.60 -15.14 2.77
N MET A 208 -11.34 -14.03 2.86
CA MET A 208 -12.56 -13.93 3.65
C MET A 208 -13.67 -14.87 3.12
N ILE A 209 -13.82 -15.01 1.78
CA ILE A 209 -14.79 -15.93 1.17
C ILE A 209 -14.42 -17.39 1.41
N LEU A 210 -13.14 -17.71 1.44
CA LEU A 210 -12.64 -19.06 1.70
C LEU A 210 -12.68 -19.42 3.19
N SER A 211 -12.74 -18.43 4.07
CA SER A 211 -12.89 -18.61 5.51
C SER A 211 -14.31 -19.01 5.90
N ARG A 212 -14.45 -19.74 6.99
CA ARG A 212 -15.74 -20.22 7.55
C ARG A 212 -15.72 -20.10 9.07
N LYS A 213 -16.88 -20.28 9.70
CA LYS A 213 -16.98 -20.23 11.16
C LYS A 213 -15.98 -21.21 11.81
N GLY A 214 -15.09 -20.69 12.64
CA GLY A 214 -14.05 -21.46 13.32
C GLY A 214 -12.82 -21.80 12.47
N TYR A 215 -12.73 -21.28 11.23
CA TYR A 215 -11.59 -21.50 10.35
C TYR A 215 -11.33 -20.27 9.50
N GLU A 216 -10.16 -19.67 9.63
CA GLU A 216 -9.65 -18.62 8.74
C GLU A 216 -8.69 -19.21 7.71
N CYS A 217 -8.84 -18.82 6.43
CA CYS A 217 -7.92 -19.16 5.36
C CYS A 217 -6.66 -18.28 5.50
N GLU A 218 -5.61 -18.86 6.04
CA GLU A 218 -4.40 -18.10 6.37
C GLU A 218 -3.12 -18.67 5.75
N THR A 219 -3.12 -19.97 5.42
CA THR A 219 -1.92 -20.63 4.89
C THR A 219 -1.97 -20.76 3.38
N LEU A 220 -0.80 -20.87 2.75
CA LEU A 220 -0.71 -21.15 1.33
C LEU A 220 -1.36 -22.48 0.95
N ASP A 221 -1.35 -23.45 1.87
CA ASP A 221 -1.95 -24.76 1.66
C ASP A 221 -3.48 -24.70 1.54
N ASP A 222 -4.11 -23.72 2.16
CA ASP A 222 -5.56 -23.49 2.10
C ASP A 222 -6.04 -23.12 0.69
N LEU A 223 -5.14 -22.60 -0.14
CA LEU A 223 -5.42 -22.21 -1.52
C LEU A 223 -5.23 -23.35 -2.53
N LYS A 224 -4.63 -24.48 -2.12
CA LYS A 224 -4.35 -25.62 -3.02
C LYS A 224 -5.62 -26.14 -3.67
N GLY A 225 -5.55 -26.35 -4.97
CA GLY A 225 -6.63 -26.92 -5.77
C GLY A 225 -7.91 -26.10 -5.82
N LEU A 226 -7.85 -24.81 -5.55
CA LEU A 226 -9.03 -23.93 -5.57
C LEU A 226 -9.78 -24.01 -6.91
N ASN A 227 -9.08 -24.15 -8.03
CA ASN A 227 -9.70 -24.29 -9.34
C ASN A 227 -10.59 -25.53 -9.47
N ARG A 228 -10.22 -26.65 -8.84
CA ARG A 228 -11.05 -27.86 -8.81
C ARG A 228 -12.29 -27.70 -7.92
N ARG A 229 -12.20 -26.89 -6.87
CA ARG A 229 -13.29 -26.64 -5.92
C ARG A 229 -14.26 -25.57 -6.41
N ASN A 230 -13.74 -24.49 -6.98
CA ASN A 230 -14.52 -23.39 -7.54
C ASN A 230 -13.69 -22.64 -8.60
N PRO A 231 -13.85 -22.96 -9.91
CA PRO A 231 -13.10 -22.35 -11.00
C PRO A 231 -13.28 -20.83 -11.08
N TRP A 232 -14.49 -20.32 -10.74
CA TRP A 232 -14.75 -18.88 -10.79
C TRP A 232 -13.96 -18.10 -9.76
N LEU A 233 -13.92 -18.57 -8.51
CA LEU A 233 -13.10 -17.93 -7.47
C LEU A 233 -11.60 -18.03 -7.78
N ALA A 234 -11.16 -19.15 -8.34
CA ALA A 234 -9.78 -19.32 -8.77
C ALA A 234 -9.41 -18.35 -9.90
N PHE A 235 -10.30 -18.16 -10.89
CA PHE A 235 -10.09 -17.19 -11.96
C PHE A 235 -9.97 -15.76 -11.45
N LEU A 236 -10.87 -15.33 -10.57
CA LEU A 236 -10.76 -14.01 -9.96
C LEU A 236 -9.49 -13.87 -9.10
N GLY A 237 -9.14 -14.93 -8.36
CA GLY A 237 -7.87 -14.98 -7.61
C GLY A 237 -6.65 -14.84 -8.50
N LEU A 238 -6.65 -15.50 -9.67
CA LEU A 238 -5.59 -15.35 -10.68
C LEU A 238 -5.48 -13.91 -11.18
N VAL A 239 -6.61 -13.27 -11.54
CA VAL A 239 -6.64 -11.87 -11.97
C VAL A 239 -6.05 -10.95 -10.91
N LEU A 240 -6.38 -11.14 -9.64
CA LEU A 240 -5.87 -10.34 -8.52
C LEU A 240 -4.37 -10.55 -8.31
N MET A 241 -3.90 -11.80 -8.34
CA MET A 241 -2.46 -12.10 -8.21
C MET A 241 -1.66 -11.56 -9.39
N PHE A 242 -2.19 -11.65 -10.61
CA PHE A 242 -1.56 -11.06 -11.79
C PHE A 242 -1.53 -9.53 -11.71
N SER A 243 -2.56 -8.90 -11.15
CA SER A 243 -2.59 -7.46 -10.92
C SER A 243 -1.52 -7.03 -9.92
N LEU A 244 -1.36 -7.71 -8.79
CA LEU A 244 -0.29 -7.43 -7.83
C LEU A 244 1.11 -7.68 -8.44
N ALA A 245 1.27 -8.74 -9.22
CA ALA A 245 2.52 -9.01 -9.94
C ALA A 245 2.83 -7.93 -10.99
N GLY A 246 1.82 -7.31 -11.57
CA GLY A 246 1.96 -6.37 -12.69
C GLY A 246 2.06 -7.10 -14.04
N ILE A 247 1.21 -8.10 -14.26
CA ILE A 247 1.16 -8.88 -15.50
C ILE A 247 -0.01 -8.38 -16.37
N PRO A 248 0.21 -8.07 -17.67
CA PRO A 248 -0.90 -7.72 -18.58
C PRO A 248 -1.94 -8.85 -18.66
N PRO A 249 -3.20 -8.56 -18.90
CA PRO A 249 -3.85 -7.26 -19.12
C PRO A 249 -4.48 -6.65 -17.86
N THR A 250 -3.87 -6.78 -16.70
CA THR A 250 -4.44 -6.29 -15.44
C THR A 250 -4.05 -4.85 -15.14
N VAL A 251 -4.84 -4.18 -14.29
CA VAL A 251 -4.64 -2.77 -13.95
C VAL A 251 -3.31 -2.51 -13.23
N GLY A 252 -2.81 -3.49 -12.47
CA GLY A 252 -1.52 -3.36 -11.78
C GLY A 252 -0.33 -3.22 -12.73
N PHE A 253 -0.40 -3.81 -13.93
CA PHE A 253 0.59 -3.58 -14.98
C PHE A 253 0.59 -2.11 -15.41
N ALA A 254 -0.58 -1.56 -15.76
CA ALA A 254 -0.70 -0.16 -16.15
C ALA A 254 -0.23 0.80 -15.05
N ALA A 255 -0.53 0.48 -13.79
CA ALA A 255 -0.11 1.28 -12.64
C ALA A 255 1.41 1.28 -12.43
N LYS A 256 2.05 0.11 -12.55
CA LYS A 256 3.52 0.02 -12.47
C LYS A 256 4.19 0.74 -13.64
N LEU A 257 3.67 0.53 -14.85
CA LEU A 257 4.20 1.15 -16.06
C LEU A 257 4.16 2.67 -15.97
N SER A 258 3.04 3.25 -15.55
CA SER A 258 2.92 4.71 -15.42
C SER A 258 3.92 5.31 -14.41
N ILE A 259 4.22 4.64 -13.29
CA ILE A 259 5.26 5.07 -12.36
C ILE A 259 6.65 4.97 -12.99
N LEU A 260 6.93 3.89 -13.74
CA LEU A 260 8.22 3.70 -14.40
C LEU A 260 8.47 4.77 -15.48
N GLU A 261 7.44 5.10 -16.27
CA GLU A 261 7.48 6.17 -17.27
C GLU A 261 7.86 7.50 -16.61
N THR A 262 7.17 7.89 -15.54
CA THR A 262 7.47 9.16 -14.84
C THR A 262 8.87 9.19 -14.22
N LEU A 263 9.40 8.06 -13.76
CA LEU A 263 10.78 7.98 -13.26
C LEU A 263 11.82 8.14 -14.37
N VAL A 264 11.56 7.57 -15.54
CA VAL A 264 12.45 7.72 -16.72
C VAL A 264 12.44 9.15 -17.22
N ASP A 265 11.26 9.76 -17.36
CA ASP A 265 11.07 11.13 -17.85
C ASP A 265 11.71 12.17 -16.90
N SER A 266 11.71 11.89 -15.60
CA SER A 266 12.37 12.75 -14.59
C SER A 266 13.87 12.48 -14.39
N GLY A 267 14.48 11.62 -15.23
CA GLY A 267 15.92 11.31 -15.17
C GLY A 267 16.33 10.31 -14.08
N HIS A 268 15.38 9.68 -13.39
CA HIS A 268 15.64 8.71 -12.34
C HIS A 268 15.68 7.25 -12.88
N LEU A 269 16.32 7.06 -14.03
CA LEU A 269 16.39 5.74 -14.70
C LEU A 269 16.90 4.63 -13.78
N TYR A 270 17.87 4.91 -12.90
CA TYR A 270 18.39 3.92 -11.95
C TYR A 270 17.32 3.41 -10.97
N LEU A 271 16.40 4.27 -10.53
CA LEU A 271 15.27 3.87 -9.68
C LEU A 271 14.26 3.03 -10.45
N ALA A 272 14.01 3.37 -11.71
CA ALA A 272 13.16 2.57 -12.59
C ALA A 272 13.73 1.15 -12.76
N ILE A 273 15.03 1.00 -12.97
CA ILE A 273 15.70 -0.31 -13.06
C ILE A 273 15.55 -1.10 -11.75
N ILE A 274 15.79 -0.48 -10.60
CA ILE A 274 15.60 -1.12 -9.28
C ILE A 274 14.15 -1.58 -9.10
N ALA A 275 13.19 -0.74 -9.47
CA ALA A 275 11.77 -1.04 -9.35
C ALA A 275 11.34 -2.21 -10.25
N VAL A 276 11.84 -2.28 -11.49
CA VAL A 276 11.60 -3.40 -12.40
C VAL A 276 12.18 -4.69 -11.85
N MET A 277 13.43 -4.68 -11.38
CA MET A 277 14.07 -5.86 -10.77
C MET A 277 13.32 -6.33 -9.52
N ALA A 278 12.90 -5.41 -8.66
CA ALA A 278 12.08 -5.71 -7.50
C ALA A 278 10.72 -6.31 -7.89
N SER A 279 10.09 -5.80 -8.96
CA SER A 279 8.83 -6.34 -9.49
C SER A 279 8.98 -7.76 -10.01
N LEU A 280 10.11 -8.07 -10.67
CA LEU A 280 10.42 -9.42 -11.14
C LEU A 280 10.55 -10.40 -9.97
N VAL A 281 11.25 -10.01 -8.91
CA VAL A 281 11.33 -10.80 -7.66
C VAL A 281 9.93 -10.98 -7.07
N GLY A 282 9.12 -9.93 -7.06
CA GLY A 282 7.74 -9.96 -6.57
C GLY A 282 6.84 -10.92 -7.32
N ALA A 283 7.02 -11.06 -8.63
CA ALA A 283 6.22 -11.98 -9.44
C ALA A 283 6.30 -13.43 -8.95
N PHE A 284 7.43 -13.85 -8.36
CA PHE A 284 7.64 -15.21 -7.88
C PHE A 284 6.59 -15.67 -6.86
N TYR A 285 6.37 -14.92 -5.80
CA TYR A 285 5.44 -15.34 -4.75
C TYR A 285 3.97 -15.22 -5.16
N TYR A 286 3.61 -14.31 -6.07
CA TYR A 286 2.27 -14.27 -6.64
C TYR A 286 2.00 -15.45 -7.57
N LEU A 287 2.96 -15.80 -8.45
CA LEU A 287 2.86 -16.97 -9.31
C LEU A 287 2.87 -18.28 -8.51
N ARG A 288 3.55 -18.31 -7.35
CA ARG A 288 3.46 -19.43 -6.41
C ARG A 288 2.02 -19.65 -5.94
N ILE A 289 1.28 -18.58 -5.59
CA ILE A 289 -0.15 -18.70 -5.23
C ILE A 289 -0.96 -19.24 -6.42
N VAL A 290 -0.75 -18.70 -7.63
CA VAL A 290 -1.45 -19.17 -8.83
C VAL A 290 -1.17 -20.65 -9.07
N LYS A 291 0.09 -21.07 -8.94
CA LYS A 291 0.49 -22.49 -9.07
C LYS A 291 -0.27 -23.37 -8.08
N LEU A 292 -0.36 -22.96 -6.81
CA LEU A 292 -1.08 -23.70 -5.78
C LEU A 292 -2.59 -23.81 -6.09
N MET A 293 -3.22 -22.71 -6.56
CA MET A 293 -4.64 -22.70 -6.87
C MET A 293 -5.02 -23.61 -8.06
N TYR A 294 -4.16 -23.70 -9.08
CA TYR A 294 -4.48 -24.33 -10.35
C TYR A 294 -3.90 -25.72 -10.55
N PHE A 295 -2.70 -26.00 -10.03
CA PHE A 295 -1.93 -27.20 -10.37
C PHE A 295 -1.81 -28.19 -9.22
N ASP A 296 -1.89 -27.74 -7.98
CA ASP A 296 -1.81 -28.61 -6.81
C ASP A 296 -3.16 -29.26 -6.49
N GLU A 297 -3.12 -30.40 -5.83
CA GLU A 297 -4.34 -31.10 -5.39
C GLU A 297 -4.96 -30.43 -4.17
N PRO A 298 -6.30 -30.37 -4.08
CA PRO A 298 -6.98 -29.78 -2.94
C PRO A 298 -6.74 -30.62 -1.68
N ILE A 299 -6.27 -29.97 -0.62
CA ILE A 299 -6.18 -30.59 0.71
C ILE A 299 -7.58 -30.59 1.36
N GLN A 300 -8.36 -29.53 1.11
CA GLN A 300 -9.72 -29.40 1.60
C GLN A 300 -10.70 -29.79 0.50
N THR A 301 -11.52 -30.78 0.75
CA THR A 301 -12.54 -31.26 -0.19
C THR A 301 -13.93 -30.67 0.07
N GLU A 302 -14.11 -29.99 1.21
CA GLU A 302 -15.40 -29.42 1.59
C GLU A 302 -15.83 -28.27 0.67
N PRO A 303 -17.13 -28.16 0.37
CA PRO A 303 -17.67 -27.08 -0.44
C PRO A 303 -17.46 -25.72 0.25
N ILE A 304 -17.24 -24.68 -0.55
CA ILE A 304 -17.06 -23.30 -0.07
C ILE A 304 -18.44 -22.72 0.27
N VAL A 305 -18.88 -22.92 1.51
CA VAL A 305 -20.24 -22.58 1.98
C VAL A 305 -20.26 -21.23 2.75
N GLY A 306 -19.10 -20.72 3.16
CA GLY A 306 -19.00 -19.65 4.19
C GLY A 306 -19.49 -18.25 3.80
N ALA A 307 -19.47 -17.87 2.53
CA ALA A 307 -19.81 -16.51 2.12
C ALA A 307 -21.24 -16.38 1.59
N GLY A 308 -22.00 -15.42 2.12
CA GLY A 308 -23.30 -15.03 1.59
C GLY A 308 -23.24 -14.57 0.12
N GLY A 309 -24.38 -14.64 -0.58
CA GLY A 309 -24.48 -14.24 -1.99
C GLY A 309 -23.94 -12.82 -2.25
N ILE A 310 -24.25 -11.87 -1.37
CA ILE A 310 -23.79 -10.47 -1.47
C ILE A 310 -22.26 -10.38 -1.49
N ALA A 311 -21.58 -11.09 -0.58
CA ALA A 311 -20.11 -11.06 -0.52
C ALA A 311 -19.48 -11.61 -1.82
N LYS A 312 -20.01 -12.70 -2.36
CA LYS A 312 -19.58 -13.29 -3.64
C LYS A 312 -19.82 -12.33 -4.81
N THR A 313 -20.94 -11.62 -4.84
CA THR A 313 -21.27 -10.64 -5.87
C THR A 313 -20.31 -9.46 -5.80
N VAL A 314 -20.07 -8.88 -4.62
CA VAL A 314 -19.12 -7.75 -4.45
C VAL A 314 -17.71 -8.16 -4.85
N PHE A 315 -17.26 -9.34 -4.45
CA PHE A 315 -15.96 -9.88 -4.84
C PHE A 315 -15.84 -10.05 -6.37
N THR A 316 -16.90 -10.61 -6.99
CA THR A 316 -16.94 -10.78 -8.46
C THR A 316 -16.86 -9.44 -9.18
N LEU A 317 -17.65 -8.45 -8.74
CA LEU A 317 -17.62 -7.10 -9.32
C LEU A 317 -16.24 -6.45 -9.15
N ASN A 318 -15.61 -6.61 -7.99
CA ASN A 318 -14.26 -6.09 -7.73
C ASN A 318 -13.22 -6.72 -8.68
N GLY A 319 -13.18 -8.05 -8.79
CA GLY A 319 -12.21 -8.74 -9.65
C GLY A 319 -12.39 -8.42 -11.14
N LEU A 320 -13.65 -8.33 -11.62
CA LEU A 320 -13.96 -7.92 -12.98
C LEU A 320 -13.60 -6.45 -13.22
N PHE A 321 -13.82 -5.57 -12.25
CA PHE A 321 -13.45 -4.16 -12.34
C PHE A 321 -11.92 -3.99 -12.42
N VAL A 322 -11.14 -4.74 -11.65
CA VAL A 322 -9.67 -4.78 -11.73
C VAL A 322 -9.20 -5.19 -13.13
N LEU A 323 -9.86 -6.18 -13.75
CA LEU A 323 -9.55 -6.61 -15.10
C LEU A 323 -9.94 -5.55 -16.14
N LEU A 324 -11.15 -4.98 -16.05
CA LEU A 324 -11.64 -3.95 -16.96
C LEU A 324 -10.75 -2.70 -16.91
N CYS A 325 -10.37 -2.24 -15.72
CA CYS A 325 -9.45 -1.10 -15.57
C CYS A 325 -8.05 -1.41 -16.13
N GLY A 326 -7.66 -2.68 -16.24
CA GLY A 326 -6.43 -3.07 -16.89
C GLY A 326 -6.49 -2.99 -18.42
N ILE A 327 -7.64 -3.35 -19.00
CA ILE A 327 -7.88 -3.26 -20.45
C ILE A 327 -8.10 -1.80 -20.88
N TYR A 328 -8.79 -1.01 -20.05
CA TYR A 328 -9.10 0.41 -20.30
C TYR A 328 -8.61 1.32 -19.17
N PRO A 329 -7.28 1.46 -18.97
CA PRO A 329 -6.73 2.25 -17.85
C PRO A 329 -6.96 3.75 -18.00
N ALA A 330 -7.13 4.24 -19.22
CA ALA A 330 -7.27 5.67 -19.53
C ALA A 330 -8.39 6.36 -18.76
N THR A 331 -9.54 5.69 -18.58
CA THR A 331 -10.70 6.27 -17.88
C THR A 331 -10.38 6.56 -16.41
N LEU A 332 -9.78 5.60 -15.71
CA LEU A 332 -9.41 5.78 -14.29
C LEU A 332 -8.23 6.76 -14.14
N MET A 333 -7.27 6.72 -15.07
CA MET A 333 -6.14 7.66 -15.11
C MET A 333 -6.64 9.11 -15.31
N ALA A 334 -7.60 9.33 -16.20
CA ALA A 334 -8.20 10.66 -16.43
C ALA A 334 -8.89 11.21 -15.17
N LEU A 335 -9.57 10.33 -14.40
CA LEU A 335 -10.16 10.73 -13.12
C LEU A 335 -9.08 11.13 -12.09
N CYS A 336 -7.99 10.37 -12.02
CA CYS A 336 -6.86 10.69 -11.16
C CYS A 336 -6.20 12.02 -11.56
N LEU A 337 -6.01 12.26 -12.86
CA LEU A 337 -5.48 13.52 -13.38
C LEU A 337 -6.38 14.70 -13.01
N SER A 338 -7.70 14.58 -13.20
CA SER A 338 -8.67 15.62 -12.80
C SER A 338 -8.67 15.88 -11.30
N ALA A 339 -8.49 14.85 -10.48
CA ALA A 339 -8.43 15.00 -9.02
C ALA A 339 -7.16 15.73 -8.60
N MET A 340 -6.01 15.36 -9.17
CA MET A 340 -4.72 15.97 -8.83
C MET A 340 -4.62 17.42 -9.32
N SER A 341 -5.10 17.74 -10.52
CA SER A 341 -5.11 19.11 -11.04
C SER A 341 -5.91 20.06 -10.15
N LYS A 342 -7.06 19.62 -9.65
CA LYS A 342 -7.88 20.43 -8.70
C LYS A 342 -7.18 20.64 -7.36
N THR A 343 -6.47 19.62 -6.87
CA THR A 343 -5.75 19.69 -5.58
C THR A 343 -4.51 20.59 -5.64
N LEU A 344 -3.87 20.71 -6.79
CA LEU A 344 -2.70 21.58 -6.98
C LEU A 344 -3.08 23.06 -7.20
N ILE A 345 -4.32 23.33 -7.63
CA ILE A 345 -4.83 24.70 -7.86
C ILE A 345 -5.49 25.26 -6.60
N SER A 346 -5.97 24.40 -5.69
CA SER A 346 -6.60 24.76 -4.41
C SER A 346 -5.58 24.93 -3.30
#